data_da4383991115e6f7c7b7617b689d8848
#
_entry.id   da4383991115e6f7c7b7617b689d8848
#
_cell.length_a   1.000
_cell.length_b   1.000
_cell.length_c   1.000
_cell.angle_alpha   90.00
_cell.angle_beta   90.00
_cell.angle_gamma   90.00
#
_symmetry.space_group_name_H-M   'P 1'
#
loop_
_entity.id
_entity.type
_entity.pdbx_description
1 polymer ?
#
loop_
_entity_poly.entity_id
_entity_poly.type
_entity_poly.pdbx_seq_one_letter_code
_entity_poly.pdbx_strand_id
1 'polypeptide(L)'
;MSRRSKYLKRILWGLLLTPIVLVLLVSLLLYVPPVQNFVVHRLASYLSEQTGMQITLDRIHLAFPLDLSVEGLDVVRAPGDTLLSVGELSLSPSLRPLLDKQIEVPHITLDRFALNYTDSTGLSTVRARLPKASVEELYVDLEKERVDLSRLVTRGGSVSYTSTDTTKKEDDSEPLRWLIRTGEVDLQSTRIDVAMPLDSLFIGADVTRLRLDRGEADLEKMRFQIARARIEGRELSYAVDRTPPRTPYFDPSHIHLRDIYLEGESIDSEGMRLSLLLSRAQFNERSGLKLHHLSGRYEMDSLGMCLDDFLDTDGSSMQGALTMPWSVLRSDPKAGIELTMKASLGTRDLLLLSYSALDDLPEGKKLLTAITRRQLLAPIRLSLETHGTLSALELSEADLHWPDVVRLSLKGHLTSLLDEHRRSGRLRLTGQVGAKAQTLLSLVSPELARDYMIPSPMTLSGEVDIRRGVYKGDLKAVEGSGRVALKGHF
;
A
#
# COMPACT_ATOMS: atom_id res chain seq x y z
N MET A 1 31.59 32.58 72.24
CA MET A 1 30.65 31.92 71.29
C MET A 1 30.01 30.71 71.96
N SER A 2 28.76 30.87 72.31
CA SER A 2 27.97 30.00 73.20
C SER A 2 27.79 28.57 72.72
N ARG A 3 27.95 27.61 73.63
CA ARG A 3 27.67 26.16 73.38
C ARG A 3 26.30 25.91 72.74
N ARG A 4 25.32 26.77 72.91
CA ARG A 4 23.97 26.74 72.31
C ARG A 4 23.98 26.83 70.77
N SER A 5 24.89 27.61 70.17
CA SER A 5 24.99 27.76 68.74
C SER A 5 25.46 26.45 68.02
N LYS A 6 26.30 25.66 68.69
CA LYS A 6 26.79 24.38 68.18
C LYS A 6 25.70 23.29 68.25
N TYR A 7 24.83 23.30 69.20
CA TYR A 7 23.71 22.39 69.35
C TYR A 7 22.61 22.71 68.31
N LEU A 8 22.31 23.99 68.11
CA LEU A 8 21.33 24.40 67.08
C LEU A 8 21.76 24.02 65.67
N LYS A 9 23.04 24.22 65.37
CA LYS A 9 23.58 23.77 64.04
C LYS A 9 23.50 22.24 63.84
N ARG A 10 23.78 21.45 64.87
CA ARG A 10 23.68 20.00 64.87
C ARG A 10 22.24 19.53 64.69
N ILE A 11 21.28 20.16 65.34
CA ILE A 11 19.84 19.87 65.21
C ILE A 11 19.36 20.25 63.77
N LEU A 12 19.79 21.41 63.29
CA LEU A 12 19.43 21.86 61.94
C LEU A 12 20.02 20.95 60.86
N TRP A 13 21.27 20.49 60.97
CA TRP A 13 21.90 19.52 60.10
C TRP A 13 21.24 18.14 60.23
N GLY A 14 20.85 17.71 61.42
CA GLY A 14 20.08 16.49 61.64
C GLY A 14 18.73 16.55 60.94
N LEU A 15 17.99 17.64 61.10
CA LEU A 15 16.68 17.85 60.48
C LEU A 15 16.76 17.89 58.95
N LEU A 16 17.84 18.45 58.37
CA LEU A 16 18.09 18.50 56.94
C LEU A 16 18.55 17.15 56.35
N LEU A 17 19.38 16.41 57.14
CA LEU A 17 19.91 15.10 56.70
C LEU A 17 18.91 13.98 56.88
N THR A 18 17.98 14.05 57.82
CA THR A 18 17.00 13.00 58.10
C THR A 18 16.15 12.64 56.88
N PRO A 19 15.54 13.57 56.12
CA PRO A 19 14.79 13.22 54.93
C PRO A 19 15.68 12.62 53.83
N ILE A 20 16.92 13.09 53.71
CA ILE A 20 17.88 12.55 52.71
C ILE A 20 18.27 11.10 53.06
N VAL A 21 18.57 10.85 54.35
CA VAL A 21 18.89 9.50 54.85
C VAL A 21 17.66 8.59 54.73
N LEU A 22 16.45 9.10 55.00
CA LEU A 22 15.22 8.35 54.86
C LEU A 22 14.97 7.97 53.38
N VAL A 23 15.14 8.90 52.47
CA VAL A 23 15.02 8.63 51.02
C VAL A 23 16.07 7.62 50.58
N LEU A 24 17.31 7.76 51.00
CA LEU A 24 18.38 6.80 50.73
C LEU A 24 18.06 5.40 51.29
N LEU A 25 17.54 5.33 52.53
CA LEU A 25 17.19 4.07 53.17
C LEU A 25 15.98 3.41 52.48
N VAL A 26 14.96 4.17 52.10
CA VAL A 26 13.82 3.70 51.32
C VAL A 26 14.28 3.23 49.93
N SER A 27 15.16 3.99 49.27
CA SER A 27 15.75 3.58 48.01
C SER A 27 16.53 2.28 48.14
N LEU A 28 17.35 2.13 49.19
CA LEU A 28 18.12 0.90 49.43
C LEU A 28 17.19 -0.30 49.72
N LEU A 29 16.10 -0.09 50.44
CA LEU A 29 15.11 -1.11 50.75
C LEU A 29 14.43 -1.64 49.47
N LEU A 30 14.19 -0.77 48.46
CA LEU A 30 13.61 -1.17 47.19
C LEU A 30 14.50 -2.15 46.39
N TYR A 31 15.81 -2.21 46.67
CA TYR A 31 16.71 -3.16 46.02
C TYR A 31 16.80 -4.51 46.76
N VAL A 32 16.09 -4.66 47.90
CA VAL A 32 16.04 -5.91 48.65
C VAL A 32 14.99 -6.86 48.05
N PRO A 33 15.33 -8.07 47.54
CA PRO A 33 14.40 -8.95 46.85
C PRO A 33 13.06 -9.21 47.55
N PRO A 34 12.97 -9.46 48.86
CA PRO A 34 11.69 -9.62 49.56
C PRO A 34 10.78 -8.38 49.46
N VAL A 35 11.38 -7.17 49.49
CA VAL A 35 10.64 -5.91 49.37
C VAL A 35 10.14 -5.72 47.94
N GLN A 36 10.96 -6.05 46.98
CA GLN A 36 10.55 -6.03 45.58
C GLN A 36 9.34 -6.95 45.34
N ASN A 37 9.39 -8.19 45.79
CA ASN A 37 8.29 -9.14 45.68
C ASN A 37 7.01 -8.64 46.37
N PHE A 38 7.12 -8.04 47.54
CA PHE A 38 5.96 -7.47 48.21
C PHE A 38 5.31 -6.31 47.44
N VAL A 39 6.14 -5.37 46.92
CA VAL A 39 5.66 -4.24 46.12
C VAL A 39 4.99 -4.73 44.84
N VAL A 40 5.56 -5.75 44.20
CA VAL A 40 5.03 -6.37 42.97
C VAL A 40 3.64 -6.93 43.19
N HIS A 41 3.47 -7.79 44.19
CA HIS A 41 2.16 -8.39 44.44
C HIS A 41 1.13 -7.33 44.82
N ARG A 42 1.54 -6.29 45.57
CA ARG A 42 0.64 -5.18 45.91
C ARG A 42 0.24 -4.35 44.71
N LEU A 43 1.18 -4.08 43.79
CA LEU A 43 0.94 -3.34 42.55
C LEU A 43 0.06 -4.16 41.60
N ALA A 44 0.35 -5.45 41.42
CA ALA A 44 -0.46 -6.35 40.59
C ALA A 44 -1.90 -6.42 41.13
N SER A 45 -2.09 -6.58 42.42
CA SER A 45 -3.42 -6.57 43.05
C SER A 45 -4.15 -5.24 42.83
N TYR A 46 -3.47 -4.10 43.07
CA TYR A 46 -4.04 -2.78 42.87
C TYR A 46 -4.46 -2.56 41.41
N LEU A 47 -3.61 -2.90 40.42
CA LEU A 47 -3.91 -2.78 39.03
C LEU A 47 -5.07 -3.74 38.61
N SER A 48 -5.12 -4.96 39.18
CA SER A 48 -6.20 -5.89 38.97
C SER A 48 -7.54 -5.34 39.47
N GLU A 49 -7.57 -4.70 40.65
CA GLU A 49 -8.77 -4.06 41.20
C GLU A 49 -9.23 -2.86 40.34
N GLN A 50 -8.28 -2.04 39.81
CA GLN A 50 -8.60 -0.86 39.01
C GLN A 50 -9.08 -1.21 37.61
N THR A 51 -8.51 -2.25 37.00
CA THR A 51 -8.79 -2.63 35.59
C THR A 51 -9.91 -3.68 35.49
N GLY A 52 -10.27 -4.36 36.60
CA GLY A 52 -11.15 -5.51 36.57
C GLY A 52 -10.55 -6.75 35.88
N MET A 53 -9.23 -6.72 35.56
CA MET A 53 -8.50 -7.81 34.91
C MET A 53 -7.60 -8.50 35.93
N GLN A 54 -7.33 -9.77 35.74
CA GLN A 54 -6.36 -10.50 36.56
C GLN A 54 -4.96 -10.25 36.00
N ILE A 55 -4.11 -9.51 36.76
CA ILE A 55 -2.72 -9.24 36.39
C ILE A 55 -1.82 -10.09 37.27
N THR A 56 -0.99 -10.90 36.66
CA THR A 56 0.01 -11.74 37.33
C THR A 56 1.40 -11.39 36.86
N LEU A 57 2.35 -11.46 37.77
CA LEU A 57 3.76 -11.18 37.56
C LEU A 57 4.56 -12.23 38.30
N ASP A 58 5.47 -12.92 37.63
CA ASP A 58 6.31 -13.95 38.26
C ASP A 58 7.42 -13.33 39.10
N ARG A 59 8.14 -12.37 38.52
CA ARG A 59 9.26 -11.73 39.17
C ARG A 59 9.47 -10.31 38.69
N ILE A 60 9.87 -9.41 39.59
CA ILE A 60 10.48 -8.14 39.24
C ILE A 60 11.89 -8.09 39.81
N HIS A 61 12.80 -7.63 38.99
CA HIS A 61 14.16 -7.32 39.40
C HIS A 61 14.45 -5.84 39.16
N LEU A 62 14.80 -5.13 40.21
CA LEU A 62 15.19 -3.73 40.12
C LEU A 62 16.69 -3.64 40.45
N ALA A 63 17.49 -3.18 39.49
CA ALA A 63 18.91 -2.93 39.67
C ALA A 63 19.21 -1.42 39.68
N PHE A 64 20.35 -1.06 40.34
CA PHE A 64 20.78 0.34 40.38
C PHE A 64 21.31 0.79 38.98
N PRO A 65 21.02 2.03 38.52
CA PRO A 65 20.26 3.10 39.21
C PRO A 65 18.73 2.94 39.11
N LEU A 66 18.18 2.27 38.07
CA LEU A 66 16.75 2.05 37.85
C LEU A 66 16.49 1.11 36.67
N ASP A 67 17.30 0.09 36.52
CA ASP A 67 17.03 -0.95 35.55
C ASP A 67 15.97 -1.89 36.07
N LEU A 68 14.82 -1.90 35.44
CA LEU A 68 13.66 -2.71 35.80
C LEU A 68 13.54 -3.88 34.81
N SER A 69 13.55 -5.10 35.30
CA SER A 69 13.19 -6.30 34.53
C SER A 69 11.97 -6.94 35.17
N VAL A 70 10.96 -7.22 34.36
CA VAL A 70 9.70 -7.87 34.71
C VAL A 70 9.64 -9.19 33.98
N GLU A 71 9.53 -10.28 34.69
CA GLU A 71 9.39 -11.63 34.14
C GLU A 71 7.98 -12.17 34.37
N GLY A 72 7.42 -12.84 33.35
CA GLY A 72 6.14 -13.53 33.44
C GLY A 72 4.96 -12.61 33.69
N LEU A 73 4.85 -11.49 32.94
CA LEU A 73 3.69 -10.62 32.97
C LEU A 73 2.57 -11.22 32.16
N ASP A 74 1.47 -11.58 32.81
CA ASP A 74 0.23 -11.98 32.15
C ASP A 74 -0.94 -11.09 32.60
N VAL A 75 -1.74 -10.66 31.63
CA VAL A 75 -2.98 -9.93 31.84
C VAL A 75 -4.14 -10.77 31.28
N VAL A 76 -5.03 -11.20 32.15
CA VAL A 76 -6.15 -12.07 31.86
C VAL A 76 -7.45 -11.32 32.11
N ARG A 77 -8.31 -11.24 31.09
CA ARG A 77 -9.61 -10.55 31.14
C ARG A 77 -10.67 -11.44 31.80
N ALA A 78 -10.68 -12.70 31.44
CA ALA A 78 -11.56 -13.74 32.00
C ALA A 78 -10.82 -15.10 31.96
N PRO A 79 -11.24 -16.10 32.73
CA PRO A 79 -10.61 -17.41 32.71
C PRO A 79 -10.50 -17.96 31.27
N GLY A 80 -9.27 -18.21 30.83
CA GLY A 80 -8.97 -18.67 29.46
C GLY A 80 -8.81 -17.55 28.40
N ASP A 81 -9.05 -16.26 28.74
CA ASP A 81 -8.87 -15.11 27.85
C ASP A 81 -7.65 -14.29 28.26
N THR A 82 -6.47 -14.74 27.90
CA THR A 82 -5.21 -14.01 28.11
C THR A 82 -5.12 -12.88 27.07
N LEU A 83 -5.27 -11.64 27.53
CA LEU A 83 -5.18 -10.44 26.70
C LEU A 83 -3.73 -10.16 26.29
N LEU A 84 -2.81 -10.23 27.25
CA LEU A 84 -1.40 -9.88 27.07
C LEU A 84 -0.53 -10.88 27.85
N SER A 85 0.54 -11.33 27.23
CA SER A 85 1.59 -12.11 27.87
C SER A 85 2.96 -11.59 27.45
N VAL A 86 3.86 -11.37 28.41
CA VAL A 86 5.24 -10.96 28.17
C VAL A 86 6.17 -11.84 28.99
N GLY A 87 7.04 -12.56 28.30
CA GLY A 87 8.00 -13.43 28.99
C GLY A 87 9.03 -12.62 29.77
N GLU A 88 9.59 -11.57 29.16
CA GLU A 88 10.50 -10.64 29.82
C GLU A 88 10.33 -9.24 29.22
N LEU A 89 10.19 -8.25 30.09
CA LEU A 89 10.22 -6.83 29.78
C LEU A 89 11.35 -6.18 30.57
N SER A 90 12.35 -5.64 29.87
CA SER A 90 13.42 -4.87 30.50
C SER A 90 13.35 -3.42 30.06
N LEU A 91 13.45 -2.50 31.00
CA LEU A 91 13.41 -1.07 30.75
C LEU A 91 14.21 -0.29 31.80
N SER A 92 14.75 0.86 31.40
CA SER A 92 15.54 1.75 32.26
C SER A 92 14.91 3.16 32.24
N PRO A 93 13.87 3.44 33.06
CA PRO A 93 13.15 4.70 32.96
C PRO A 93 13.95 5.85 33.63
N SER A 94 13.79 7.05 33.09
CA SER A 94 14.27 8.30 33.71
C SER A 94 13.26 8.78 34.74
N LEU A 95 13.69 8.99 36.01
CA LEU A 95 12.79 9.39 37.09
C LEU A 95 12.31 10.83 37.02
N ARG A 96 13.17 11.75 36.58
CA ARG A 96 12.87 13.19 36.62
C ARG A 96 11.66 13.57 35.75
N PRO A 97 11.51 13.07 34.50
CA PRO A 97 10.35 13.36 33.66
C PRO A 97 9.03 12.86 34.24
N LEU A 98 9.04 11.80 35.05
CA LEU A 98 7.82 11.27 35.68
C LEU A 98 7.10 12.27 36.58
N LEU A 99 7.84 13.20 37.17
CA LEU A 99 7.27 14.27 38.02
C LEU A 99 6.42 15.25 37.21
N ASP A 100 6.71 15.35 35.90
CA ASP A 100 6.01 16.21 34.95
C ASP A 100 5.03 15.41 34.07
N LYS A 101 4.59 14.22 34.50
CA LYS A 101 3.72 13.26 33.76
C LYS A 101 4.28 12.85 32.41
N GLN A 102 5.58 12.91 32.27
CA GLN A 102 6.31 12.46 31.07
C GLN A 102 7.02 11.16 31.38
N ILE A 103 6.97 10.22 30.44
CA ILE A 103 7.65 8.93 30.54
C ILE A 103 8.80 8.97 29.54
N GLU A 104 10.02 8.87 30.05
CA GLU A 104 11.23 8.78 29.23
C GLU A 104 11.94 7.47 29.55
N VAL A 105 12.10 6.63 28.51
CA VAL A 105 12.77 5.34 28.64
C VAL A 105 13.80 5.21 27.53
N PRO A 106 15.08 5.34 27.85
CA PRO A 106 16.16 5.24 26.86
C PRO A 106 16.20 3.91 26.11
N HIS A 107 15.87 2.82 26.82
CA HIS A 107 15.91 1.49 26.21
C HIS A 107 14.84 0.57 26.79
N ILE A 108 14.10 -0.10 25.90
CA ILE A 108 13.13 -1.13 26.25
C ILE A 108 13.44 -2.37 25.42
N THR A 109 13.46 -3.53 26.08
CA THR A 109 13.45 -4.83 25.39
C THR A 109 12.25 -5.63 25.82
N LEU A 110 11.66 -6.31 24.84
CA LEU A 110 10.54 -7.23 25.00
C LEU A 110 10.93 -8.59 24.45
N ASP A 111 10.86 -9.61 25.26
CA ASP A 111 11.03 -11.00 24.84
C ASP A 111 9.73 -11.78 25.05
N ARG A 112 9.35 -12.58 24.06
CA ARG A 112 8.13 -13.41 24.05
C ARG A 112 6.85 -12.61 24.34
N PHE A 113 6.66 -11.52 23.62
CA PHE A 113 5.41 -10.74 23.68
C PHE A 113 4.30 -11.42 22.88
N ALA A 114 3.13 -11.57 23.49
CA ALA A 114 1.91 -12.03 22.84
C ALA A 114 0.73 -11.15 23.25
N LEU A 115 -0.04 -10.67 22.27
CA LEU A 115 -1.29 -9.94 22.44
C LEU A 115 -2.42 -10.73 21.78
N ASN A 116 -3.55 -10.85 22.45
CA ASN A 116 -4.79 -11.40 21.92
C ASN A 116 -5.94 -10.50 22.34
N TYR A 117 -6.16 -9.46 21.57
CA TYR A 117 -7.21 -8.48 21.84
C TYR A 117 -8.44 -8.79 21.00
N THR A 118 -9.56 -8.99 21.67
CA THR A 118 -10.90 -9.06 21.03
C THR A 118 -11.69 -7.86 21.54
N ASP A 119 -12.35 -7.16 20.63
CA ASP A 119 -13.17 -6.00 20.95
C ASP A 119 -14.36 -6.36 21.85
N SER A 120 -15.06 -5.36 22.37
CA SER A 120 -16.20 -5.55 23.28
C SER A 120 -17.39 -6.24 22.61
N THR A 121 -17.47 -6.22 21.27
CA THR A 121 -18.53 -6.86 20.48
C THR A 121 -18.21 -8.32 20.16
N GLY A 122 -16.94 -8.74 20.31
CA GLY A 122 -16.46 -10.07 19.91
C GLY A 122 -16.31 -10.25 18.40
N LEU A 123 -16.51 -9.17 17.61
CA LEU A 123 -16.53 -9.22 16.16
C LEU A 123 -15.13 -8.98 15.54
N SER A 124 -14.25 -8.28 16.22
CA SER A 124 -12.90 -8.00 15.74
C SER A 124 -11.85 -8.52 16.71
N THR A 125 -10.85 -9.19 16.18
CA THR A 125 -9.74 -9.77 16.97
C THR A 125 -8.40 -9.36 16.35
N VAL A 126 -7.51 -8.83 17.20
CA VAL A 126 -6.10 -8.57 16.87
C VAL A 126 -5.25 -9.55 17.66
N ARG A 127 -4.39 -10.28 16.97
CA ARG A 127 -3.36 -11.12 17.60
C ARG A 127 -1.99 -10.69 17.13
N ALA A 128 -1.09 -10.48 18.07
CA ALA A 128 0.31 -10.20 17.77
C ALA A 128 1.21 -11.12 18.60
N ARG A 129 2.26 -11.64 17.98
CA ARG A 129 3.32 -12.40 18.64
C ARG A 129 4.65 -11.85 18.16
N LEU A 130 5.45 -11.34 19.08
CA LEU A 130 6.77 -10.81 18.82
C LEU A 130 7.78 -11.54 19.70
N PRO A 131 8.57 -12.43 19.12
CA PRO A 131 9.59 -13.15 19.87
C PRO A 131 10.60 -12.21 20.53
N LYS A 132 10.99 -11.17 19.83
CA LYS A 132 11.88 -10.13 20.33
C LYS A 132 11.57 -8.77 19.73
N ALA A 133 11.48 -7.74 20.59
CA ALA A 133 11.36 -6.35 20.18
C ALA A 133 12.26 -5.46 21.04
N SER A 134 12.77 -4.38 20.46
CA SER A 134 13.50 -3.35 21.19
C SER A 134 13.06 -1.96 20.73
N VAL A 135 12.93 -1.05 21.69
CA VAL A 135 12.63 0.36 21.47
C VAL A 135 13.74 1.19 22.10
N GLU A 136 14.22 2.17 21.36
CA GLU A 136 15.24 3.12 21.82
C GLU A 136 14.63 4.52 21.91
N GLU A 137 14.97 5.23 22.99
CA GLU A 137 14.58 6.61 23.28
C GLU A 137 13.05 6.83 23.17
N LEU A 138 12.30 6.05 23.94
CA LEU A 138 10.86 6.27 24.05
C LEU A 138 10.58 7.48 24.95
N TYR A 139 9.83 8.44 24.43
CA TYR A 139 9.28 9.56 25.17
C TYR A 139 7.76 9.58 25.01
N VAL A 140 7.03 9.65 26.12
CA VAL A 140 5.56 9.75 26.13
C VAL A 140 5.17 10.95 26.99
N ASP A 141 4.43 11.88 26.41
CA ASP A 141 3.80 13.00 27.09
C ASP A 141 2.30 12.73 27.20
N LEU A 142 1.86 12.38 28.40
CA LEU A 142 0.46 12.00 28.66
C LEU A 142 -0.50 13.20 28.62
N GLU A 143 -0.03 14.41 28.84
CA GLU A 143 -0.87 15.62 28.78
C GLU A 143 -1.07 16.07 27.33
N LYS A 144 -0.07 15.88 26.47
CA LYS A 144 -0.13 16.25 25.07
C LYS A 144 -0.52 15.09 24.14
N GLU A 145 -0.79 13.92 24.71
CA GLU A 145 -1.11 12.70 23.96
C GLU A 145 -0.09 12.42 22.84
N ARG A 146 1.20 12.50 23.19
CA ARG A 146 2.30 12.39 22.24
C ARG A 146 3.25 11.26 22.61
N VAL A 147 3.64 10.48 21.58
CA VAL A 147 4.68 9.44 21.66
C VAL A 147 5.77 9.73 20.64
N ASP A 148 7.00 9.86 21.10
CA ASP A 148 8.17 9.93 20.24
C ASP A 148 9.06 8.71 20.54
N LEU A 149 9.59 8.08 19.52
CA LEU A 149 10.60 7.03 19.64
C LEU A 149 11.65 7.15 18.54
N SER A 150 12.91 6.96 18.89
CA SER A 150 14.01 7.05 17.92
C SER A 150 14.09 5.80 17.07
N ARG A 151 13.89 4.62 17.67
CA ARG A 151 14.04 3.37 16.95
C ARG A 151 13.17 2.26 17.52
N LEU A 152 12.51 1.51 16.62
CA LEU A 152 11.81 0.26 16.94
C LEU A 152 12.38 -0.85 16.05
N VAL A 153 12.86 -1.92 16.66
CA VAL A 153 13.33 -3.12 15.96
C VAL A 153 12.58 -4.33 16.45
N THR A 154 12.04 -5.13 15.55
CA THR A 154 11.50 -6.47 15.86
C THR A 154 12.26 -7.55 15.12
N ARG A 155 12.38 -8.72 15.73
CA ARG A 155 13.04 -9.90 15.12
C ARG A 155 12.11 -11.10 15.20
N GLY A 156 11.55 -11.44 14.05
CA GLY A 156 10.48 -12.42 13.95
C GLY A 156 9.15 -11.84 14.44
N GLY A 157 8.08 -12.52 14.10
CA GLY A 157 6.78 -12.19 14.62
C GLY A 157 5.64 -12.51 13.68
N SER A 158 4.43 -12.36 14.22
CA SER A 158 3.20 -12.43 13.43
C SER A 158 2.18 -11.46 13.99
N VAL A 159 1.45 -10.82 13.08
CA VAL A 159 0.31 -9.97 13.40
C VAL A 159 -0.87 -10.47 12.58
N SER A 160 -1.99 -10.74 13.21
CA SER A 160 -3.22 -11.10 12.53
C SER A 160 -4.37 -10.22 12.98
N TYR A 161 -5.16 -9.77 12.02
CA TYR A 161 -6.43 -9.08 12.23
C TYR A 161 -7.55 -9.88 11.60
N THR A 162 -8.59 -10.14 12.35
CA THR A 162 -9.80 -10.81 11.85
C THR A 162 -11.01 -9.97 12.27
N SER A 163 -11.86 -9.60 11.31
CA SER A 163 -13.11 -8.90 11.59
C SER A 163 -14.29 -9.60 10.91
N THR A 164 -15.34 -9.82 11.67
CA THR A 164 -16.66 -10.33 11.21
C THR A 164 -17.73 -9.24 11.34
N ASP A 165 -17.33 -7.99 11.53
CA ASP A 165 -18.25 -6.86 11.62
C ASP A 165 -18.64 -6.37 10.22
N THR A 166 -19.95 -6.37 9.93
CA THR A 166 -20.53 -5.78 8.71
C THR A 166 -21.21 -4.45 8.99
N THR A 167 -21.35 -4.08 10.26
CA THR A 167 -22.02 -2.85 10.62
C THR A 167 -21.07 -1.68 10.44
N LYS A 168 -21.34 -0.83 9.44
CA LYS A 168 -20.86 0.54 9.43
C LYS A 168 -21.54 1.29 10.58
N LYS A 169 -21.17 1.01 11.82
CA LYS A 169 -21.50 1.88 12.92
C LYS A 169 -20.64 3.13 12.73
N GLU A 170 -21.28 4.28 12.65
CA GLU A 170 -20.60 5.51 13.05
C GLU A 170 -20.07 5.24 14.45
N ASP A 171 -18.77 5.18 14.57
CA ASP A 171 -18.10 4.94 15.85
C ASP A 171 -18.27 6.23 16.66
N ASP A 172 -19.21 6.25 17.60
CA ASP A 172 -19.43 7.36 18.53
C ASP A 172 -18.27 7.50 19.55
N SER A 173 -17.21 6.71 19.42
CA SER A 173 -16.01 6.87 20.24
C SER A 173 -15.25 8.14 19.82
N GLU A 174 -14.85 8.93 20.81
CA GLU A 174 -13.95 10.07 20.55
C GLU A 174 -12.68 9.57 19.84
N PRO A 175 -12.26 10.21 18.73
CA PRO A 175 -11.05 9.80 18.03
C PRO A 175 -9.83 9.89 18.95
N LEU A 176 -8.94 8.92 18.84
CA LEU A 176 -7.67 8.94 19.55
C LEU A 176 -6.85 10.15 19.10
N ARG A 177 -6.50 11.07 20.01
CA ARG A 177 -5.77 12.31 19.69
C ARG A 177 -4.26 12.17 19.74
N TRP A 178 -3.76 10.93 19.70
CA TRP A 178 -2.34 10.66 19.83
C TRP A 178 -1.56 11.03 18.58
N LEU A 179 -0.46 11.77 18.81
CA LEU A 179 0.57 12.05 17.81
C LEU A 179 1.75 11.12 18.06
N ILE A 180 2.05 10.24 17.10
CA ILE A 180 3.15 9.27 17.21
C ILE A 180 4.23 9.65 16.21
N ARG A 181 5.47 9.82 16.67
CA ARG A 181 6.64 10.08 15.83
C ARG A 181 7.67 8.98 15.98
N THR A 182 8.23 8.56 14.87
CA THR A 182 9.26 7.52 14.84
C THR A 182 10.47 7.98 14.05
N GLY A 183 11.65 7.68 14.55
CA GLY A 183 12.88 7.85 13.76
C GLY A 183 13.05 6.70 12.76
N GLU A 184 13.35 5.52 13.24
CA GLU A 184 13.51 4.30 12.44
C GLU A 184 12.61 3.19 12.96
N VAL A 185 11.89 2.50 12.06
CA VAL A 185 11.18 1.24 12.35
C VAL A 185 11.77 0.16 11.46
N ASP A 186 12.25 -0.93 12.05
CA ASP A 186 12.84 -2.09 11.35
C ASP A 186 12.16 -3.37 11.82
N LEU A 187 11.20 -3.86 11.05
CA LEU A 187 10.51 -5.13 11.31
C LEU A 187 11.15 -6.22 10.46
N GLN A 188 11.67 -7.26 11.08
CA GLN A 188 12.36 -8.36 10.41
C GLN A 188 11.56 -9.65 10.55
N SER A 189 11.42 -10.40 9.45
CA SER A 189 10.78 -11.72 9.41
C SER A 189 9.39 -11.74 10.07
N THR A 190 8.51 -10.87 9.61
CA THR A 190 7.18 -10.68 10.18
C THR A 190 6.11 -11.21 9.23
N ARG A 191 5.21 -12.05 9.75
CA ARG A 191 4.00 -12.49 9.04
C ARG A 191 2.81 -11.58 9.39
N ILE A 192 2.09 -11.14 8.38
CA ILE A 192 0.88 -10.33 8.53
C ILE A 192 -0.26 -11.06 7.85
N ASP A 193 -1.36 -11.29 8.59
CA ASP A 193 -2.57 -11.91 8.07
C ASP A 193 -3.79 -11.01 8.40
N VAL A 194 -4.56 -10.62 7.40
CA VAL A 194 -5.82 -9.87 7.54
C VAL A 194 -6.94 -10.68 6.93
N ALA A 195 -7.98 -10.93 7.69
CA ALA A 195 -9.16 -11.65 7.24
C ALA A 195 -10.44 -10.89 7.61
N MET A 196 -11.21 -10.53 6.59
CA MET A 196 -12.55 -9.98 6.70
C MET A 196 -13.52 -10.90 5.95
N PRO A 197 -13.92 -12.04 6.56
CA PRO A 197 -14.64 -13.10 5.86
C PRO A 197 -15.99 -12.68 5.29
N LEU A 198 -16.67 -11.68 5.90
CA LEU A 198 -17.96 -11.17 5.44
C LEU A 198 -17.80 -10.22 4.24
N ASP A 199 -16.70 -9.49 4.17
CA ASP A 199 -16.33 -8.68 2.99
C ASP A 199 -15.57 -9.52 1.95
N SER A 200 -15.37 -10.81 2.25
CA SER A 200 -14.58 -11.74 1.42
C SER A 200 -13.14 -11.28 1.16
N LEU A 201 -12.59 -10.43 2.03
CA LEU A 201 -11.23 -9.90 1.90
C LEU A 201 -10.23 -10.72 2.73
N PHE A 202 -9.18 -11.19 2.08
CA PHE A 202 -8.08 -11.93 2.70
C PHE A 202 -6.75 -11.38 2.19
N ILE A 203 -5.88 -10.99 3.12
CA ILE A 203 -4.52 -10.53 2.82
C ILE A 203 -3.56 -11.33 3.70
N GLY A 204 -2.55 -11.93 3.09
CA GLY A 204 -1.45 -12.59 3.78
C GLY A 204 -0.13 -12.06 3.25
N ALA A 205 0.80 -11.68 4.12
CA ALA A 205 2.11 -11.22 3.73
C ALA A 205 3.21 -11.85 4.59
N ASP A 206 4.25 -12.36 3.95
CA ASP A 206 5.47 -12.82 4.58
C ASP A 206 6.57 -11.79 4.28
N VAL A 207 6.74 -10.87 5.22
CA VAL A 207 7.66 -9.74 5.13
C VAL A 207 9.02 -10.14 5.68
N THR A 208 10.03 -10.18 4.81
CA THR A 208 11.42 -10.42 5.22
C THR A 208 11.97 -9.22 6.01
N ARG A 209 11.68 -8.01 5.52
CA ARG A 209 12.06 -6.76 6.19
C ARG A 209 11.13 -5.63 5.78
N LEU A 210 10.62 -4.89 6.76
CA LEU A 210 9.98 -3.59 6.59
C LEU A 210 10.82 -2.55 7.30
N ARG A 211 11.28 -1.54 6.58
CA ARG A 211 12.01 -0.41 7.13
C ARG A 211 11.29 0.89 6.83
N LEU A 212 11.04 1.68 7.86
CA LEU A 212 10.49 3.02 7.76
C LEU A 212 11.48 4.00 8.37
N ASP A 213 11.76 5.08 7.67
CA ASP A 213 12.62 6.16 8.15
C ASP A 213 11.75 7.41 8.35
N ARG A 214 11.75 7.98 9.53
CA ARG A 214 11.02 9.18 9.94
C ARG A 214 9.54 9.11 9.62
N GLY A 215 8.80 8.49 10.52
CA GLY A 215 7.34 8.39 10.48
C GLY A 215 6.67 9.37 11.43
N GLU A 216 5.51 9.90 11.02
CA GLU A 216 4.58 10.63 11.87
C GLU A 216 3.16 10.09 11.61
N ALA A 217 2.44 9.78 12.67
CA ALA A 217 1.03 9.38 12.63
C ALA A 217 0.22 10.28 13.56
N ASP A 218 -0.64 11.10 12.99
CA ASP A 218 -1.65 11.90 13.68
C ASP A 218 -2.96 11.10 13.65
N LEU A 219 -3.29 10.46 14.76
CA LEU A 219 -4.46 9.57 14.83
C LEU A 219 -5.78 10.34 14.87
N GLU A 220 -5.78 11.61 15.30
CA GLU A 220 -6.97 12.46 15.27
C GLU A 220 -7.37 12.78 13.83
N LYS A 221 -6.39 13.08 12.98
CA LYS A 221 -6.61 13.41 11.56
C LYS A 221 -6.55 12.21 10.64
N MET A 222 -6.20 11.03 11.16
CA MET A 222 -5.87 9.85 10.36
C MET A 222 -4.84 10.17 9.27
N ARG A 223 -3.82 10.98 9.65
CA ARG A 223 -2.75 11.40 8.77
C ARG A 223 -1.48 10.63 9.06
N PHE A 224 -0.88 10.08 8.02
CA PHE A 224 0.36 9.32 8.08
C PHE A 224 1.39 9.92 7.13
N GLN A 225 2.54 10.28 7.68
CA GLN A 225 3.66 10.80 6.91
C GLN A 225 4.89 9.92 7.13
N ILE A 226 5.51 9.48 6.04
CA ILE A 226 6.71 8.63 6.09
C ILE A 226 7.70 9.17 5.07
N ALA A 227 8.90 9.51 5.54
CA ALA A 227 9.92 10.06 4.65
C ALA A 227 10.44 9.01 3.65
N ARG A 228 10.66 7.78 4.12
CA ARG A 228 11.02 6.64 3.28
C ARG A 228 10.47 5.35 3.85
N ALA A 229 9.97 4.49 2.98
CA ALA A 229 9.55 3.13 3.30
C ALA A 229 10.22 2.14 2.35
N ARG A 230 10.73 1.04 2.89
CA ARG A 230 11.26 -0.09 2.12
C ARG A 230 10.66 -1.38 2.64
N ILE A 231 10.15 -2.19 1.72
CA ILE A 231 9.54 -3.49 2.00
C ILE A 231 10.25 -4.55 1.16
N GLU A 232 10.75 -5.56 1.81
CA GLU A 232 11.26 -6.80 1.22
C GLU A 232 10.38 -7.94 1.69
N GLY A 233 9.75 -8.68 0.77
CA GLY A 233 8.81 -9.73 1.09
C GLY A 233 9.05 -10.99 0.27
N ARG A 234 8.84 -12.15 0.89
CA ARG A 234 8.88 -13.43 0.19
C ARG A 234 7.59 -13.69 -0.55
N GLU A 235 6.47 -13.34 0.06
CA GLU A 235 5.15 -13.66 -0.44
C GLU A 235 4.11 -12.63 0.02
N LEU A 236 3.19 -12.28 -0.88
CA LEU A 236 1.97 -11.53 -0.58
C LEU A 236 0.82 -12.17 -1.33
N SER A 237 -0.24 -12.49 -0.61
CA SER A 237 -1.50 -12.98 -1.17
C SER A 237 -2.62 -11.99 -0.86
N TYR A 238 -3.46 -11.73 -1.87
CA TYR A 238 -4.65 -10.89 -1.76
C TYR A 238 -5.80 -11.60 -2.46
N ALA A 239 -6.92 -11.72 -1.79
CA ALA A 239 -8.14 -12.28 -2.37
C ALA A 239 -9.36 -11.49 -1.89
N VAL A 240 -10.30 -11.19 -2.80
CA VAL A 240 -11.58 -10.51 -2.51
C VAL A 240 -12.77 -11.43 -2.61
N ASP A 241 -12.55 -12.71 -2.85
CA ASP A 241 -13.59 -13.74 -2.84
C ASP A 241 -12.98 -15.12 -2.50
N ARG A 242 -13.81 -16.16 -2.47
CA ARG A 242 -13.41 -17.55 -2.19
C ARG A 242 -13.40 -18.42 -3.44
N THR A 243 -13.54 -17.83 -4.62
CA THR A 243 -13.49 -18.60 -5.85
C THR A 243 -12.06 -19.06 -6.15
N PRO A 244 -11.86 -20.15 -6.89
CA PRO A 244 -10.52 -20.53 -7.29
C PRO A 244 -9.94 -19.50 -8.27
N PRO A 245 -8.65 -19.16 -8.10
CA PRO A 245 -7.99 -18.20 -8.99
C PRO A 245 -7.92 -18.66 -10.45
N ARG A 246 -7.99 -17.72 -11.36
CA ARG A 246 -7.99 -17.93 -12.83
C ARG A 246 -6.58 -18.16 -13.34
N THR A 247 -6.05 -19.35 -13.15
CA THR A 247 -4.72 -19.69 -13.69
C THR A 247 -4.81 -20.18 -15.15
N PRO A 248 -3.78 -19.91 -15.99
CA PRO A 248 -2.49 -19.25 -15.73
C PRO A 248 -2.49 -17.73 -15.97
N TYR A 249 -3.63 -17.08 -15.93
CA TYR A 249 -3.77 -15.65 -16.24
C TYR A 249 -3.70 -14.80 -14.97
N PHE A 250 -3.44 -13.51 -15.13
CA PHE A 250 -3.54 -12.54 -14.04
C PHE A 250 -4.99 -12.39 -13.59
N ASP A 251 -5.22 -12.60 -12.33
CA ASP A 251 -6.52 -12.48 -11.71
C ASP A 251 -6.49 -11.35 -10.65
N PRO A 252 -7.10 -10.18 -10.94
CA PRO A 252 -7.08 -9.06 -10.00
C PRO A 252 -7.82 -9.33 -8.70
N SER A 253 -8.72 -10.32 -8.68
CA SER A 253 -9.41 -10.76 -7.44
C SER A 253 -8.56 -11.69 -6.59
N HIS A 254 -7.49 -12.28 -7.14
CA HIS A 254 -6.62 -13.25 -6.47
C HIS A 254 -5.16 -13.02 -6.83
N ILE A 255 -4.58 -11.94 -6.32
CA ILE A 255 -3.18 -11.58 -6.56
C ILE A 255 -2.26 -12.40 -5.65
N HIS A 256 -1.21 -12.97 -6.22
CA HIS A 256 -0.19 -13.69 -5.46
C HIS A 256 1.20 -13.30 -5.96
N LEU A 257 1.89 -12.52 -5.15
CA LEU A 257 3.21 -11.96 -5.45
C LEU A 257 4.30 -12.72 -4.68
N ARG A 258 5.47 -12.83 -5.30
CA ARG A 258 6.70 -13.38 -4.70
C ARG A 258 7.88 -12.47 -5.00
N ASP A 259 8.95 -12.62 -4.22
CA ASP A 259 10.21 -11.87 -4.39
C ASP A 259 9.96 -10.35 -4.46
N ILE A 260 9.23 -9.85 -3.49
CA ILE A 260 8.71 -8.50 -3.46
C ILE A 260 9.78 -7.54 -2.95
N TYR A 261 9.98 -6.46 -3.70
CA TYR A 261 10.74 -5.30 -3.27
C TYR A 261 9.94 -4.03 -3.59
N LEU A 262 9.69 -3.22 -2.58
CA LEU A 262 9.02 -1.92 -2.71
C LEU A 262 9.86 -0.86 -1.99
N GLU A 263 10.07 0.27 -2.64
CA GLU A 263 10.73 1.43 -2.05
C GLU A 263 9.99 2.70 -2.45
N GLY A 264 9.52 3.44 -1.44
CA GLY A 264 8.79 4.67 -1.62
C GLY A 264 9.32 5.78 -0.72
N GLU A 265 9.16 7.02 -1.16
CA GLU A 265 9.60 8.22 -0.46
C GLU A 265 8.46 9.24 -0.41
N SER A 266 8.54 10.18 0.55
CA SER A 266 7.59 11.30 0.67
C SER A 266 6.14 10.84 0.69
N ILE A 267 5.87 9.79 1.46
CA ILE A 267 4.51 9.24 1.61
C ILE A 267 3.74 10.15 2.55
N ASP A 268 2.64 10.72 2.09
CA ASP A 268 1.69 11.53 2.89
C ASP A 268 0.28 11.05 2.57
N SER A 269 -0.42 10.56 3.57
CA SER A 269 -1.78 10.04 3.45
C SER A 269 -2.68 10.66 4.52
N GLU A 270 -3.81 11.23 4.10
CA GLU A 270 -4.84 11.82 4.96
C GLU A 270 -6.23 11.61 4.33
N GLY A 271 -7.01 10.70 4.89
CA GLY A 271 -8.30 10.31 4.32
C GLY A 271 -8.16 9.79 2.88
N MET A 272 -8.75 10.49 1.91
CA MET A 272 -8.63 10.15 0.47
C MET A 272 -7.39 10.77 -0.20
N ARG A 273 -6.67 11.64 0.48
CA ARG A 273 -5.46 12.23 -0.06
C ARG A 273 -4.29 11.25 0.12
N LEU A 274 -3.61 10.98 -0.96
CA LEU A 274 -2.36 10.21 -0.98
C LEU A 274 -1.35 10.90 -1.90
N SER A 275 -0.14 11.11 -1.40
CA SER A 275 1.02 11.50 -2.20
C SER A 275 2.14 10.51 -1.94
N LEU A 276 2.76 10.00 -2.98
CA LEU A 276 3.81 8.98 -2.91
C LEU A 276 4.76 9.12 -4.09
N LEU A 277 6.06 9.15 -3.83
CA LEU A 277 7.09 8.89 -4.82
C LEU A 277 7.55 7.44 -4.69
N LEU A 278 7.09 6.58 -5.60
CA LEU A 278 7.54 5.20 -5.69
C LEU A 278 8.87 5.16 -6.43
N SER A 279 9.96 4.87 -5.73
CA SER A 279 11.30 4.81 -6.32
C SER A 279 11.52 3.48 -7.05
N ARG A 280 10.95 2.40 -6.52
CA ARG A 280 11.03 1.07 -7.13
C ARG A 280 9.94 0.14 -6.58
N ALA A 281 9.29 -0.59 -7.48
CA ALA A 281 8.56 -1.81 -7.16
C ALA A 281 9.01 -2.95 -8.07
N GLN A 282 9.16 -4.14 -7.51
CA GLN A 282 9.56 -5.36 -8.21
C GLN A 282 8.86 -6.55 -7.58
N PHE A 283 8.36 -7.48 -8.40
CA PHE A 283 7.78 -8.73 -7.92
C PHE A 283 7.57 -9.75 -9.06
N ASN A 284 7.34 -10.99 -8.68
CA ASN A 284 6.90 -12.07 -9.56
C ASN A 284 5.46 -12.43 -9.21
N GLU A 285 4.54 -12.38 -10.17
CA GLU A 285 3.14 -12.76 -9.98
C GLU A 285 2.91 -14.20 -10.45
N ARG A 286 1.96 -14.91 -9.82
CA ARG A 286 1.68 -16.34 -10.06
C ARG A 286 1.32 -16.68 -11.52
N SER A 287 0.68 -15.78 -12.28
CA SER A 287 0.39 -15.95 -13.69
C SER A 287 1.64 -16.07 -14.57
N GLY A 288 2.80 -15.71 -14.03
CA GLY A 288 4.07 -15.63 -14.74
C GLY A 288 4.42 -14.23 -15.23
N LEU A 289 3.61 -13.22 -14.86
CA LEU A 289 3.97 -11.81 -15.03
C LEU A 289 5.10 -11.48 -14.06
N LYS A 290 6.17 -10.89 -14.57
CA LYS A 290 7.30 -10.42 -13.77
C LYS A 290 7.46 -8.93 -13.94
N LEU A 291 7.30 -8.19 -12.86
CA LEU A 291 7.59 -6.77 -12.80
C LEU A 291 9.04 -6.59 -12.36
N HIS A 292 9.88 -6.03 -13.24
CA HIS A 292 11.29 -5.74 -12.94
C HIS A 292 11.46 -4.36 -12.36
N HIS A 293 10.64 -3.43 -12.82
CA HIS A 293 10.69 -2.05 -12.34
C HIS A 293 9.33 -1.38 -12.52
N LEU A 294 8.85 -0.76 -11.46
CA LEU A 294 7.81 0.25 -11.50
C LEU A 294 8.28 1.39 -10.62
N SER A 295 8.25 2.58 -11.14
CA SER A 295 8.56 3.81 -10.41
C SER A 295 7.66 4.93 -10.90
N GLY A 296 7.43 5.93 -10.04
CA GLY A 296 6.61 7.05 -10.46
C GLY A 296 6.15 7.91 -9.29
N ARG A 297 5.51 9.01 -9.66
CA ARG A 297 4.82 9.90 -8.73
C ARG A 297 3.33 9.64 -8.78
N TYR A 298 2.75 9.42 -7.64
CA TYR A 298 1.32 9.15 -7.46
C TYR A 298 0.74 10.20 -6.54
N GLU A 299 -0.20 10.98 -7.03
CA GLU A 299 -0.93 11.99 -6.27
C GLU A 299 -2.41 11.77 -6.51
N MET A 300 -3.16 11.62 -5.44
CA MET A 300 -4.61 11.52 -5.50
C MET A 300 -5.24 12.25 -4.31
N ASP A 301 -6.45 12.76 -4.53
CA ASP A 301 -7.27 13.40 -3.51
C ASP A 301 -8.76 13.13 -3.78
N SER A 302 -9.65 13.85 -3.11
CA SER A 302 -11.09 13.74 -3.32
C SER A 302 -11.56 14.23 -4.69
N LEU A 303 -10.74 14.98 -5.43
CA LEU A 303 -11.08 15.57 -6.73
C LEU A 303 -10.61 14.70 -7.89
N GLY A 304 -9.42 14.10 -7.80
CA GLY A 304 -8.86 13.34 -8.91
C GLY A 304 -7.51 12.70 -8.59
N MET A 305 -6.82 12.30 -9.65
CA MET A 305 -5.47 11.71 -9.57
C MET A 305 -4.53 12.30 -10.61
N CYS A 306 -3.24 12.33 -10.26
CA CYS A 306 -2.13 12.60 -11.14
C CYS A 306 -1.10 11.49 -10.98
N LEU A 307 -0.73 10.85 -12.08
CA LEU A 307 0.24 9.76 -12.14
C LEU A 307 1.31 10.13 -13.16
N ASP A 308 2.57 9.85 -12.85
CA ASP A 308 3.70 9.93 -13.78
C ASP A 308 4.60 8.76 -13.48
N ASP A 309 4.57 7.74 -14.35
CA ASP A 309 5.16 6.45 -14.04
C ASP A 309 5.95 5.83 -15.20
N PHE A 310 6.85 4.93 -14.81
CA PHE A 310 7.58 4.02 -15.68
C PHE A 310 7.44 2.59 -15.18
N LEU A 311 7.11 1.69 -16.11
CA LEU A 311 6.91 0.26 -15.85
C LEU A 311 7.73 -0.58 -16.82
N ASP A 312 8.38 -1.64 -16.31
CA ASP A 312 9.14 -2.61 -17.09
C ASP A 312 8.90 -4.04 -16.60
N THR A 313 8.63 -4.94 -17.54
CA THR A 313 8.39 -6.37 -17.30
C THR A 313 9.31 -7.20 -18.21
N ASP A 314 9.16 -8.55 -18.22
CA ASP A 314 9.92 -9.43 -19.15
C ASP A 314 9.67 -9.08 -20.63
N GLY A 315 8.49 -8.61 -20.99
CA GLY A 315 8.07 -8.41 -22.38
C GLY A 315 7.56 -7.03 -22.72
N SER A 316 7.29 -6.20 -21.74
CA SER A 316 6.64 -4.90 -21.94
C SER A 316 7.33 -3.79 -21.15
N SER A 317 7.32 -2.59 -21.74
CA SER A 317 7.70 -1.39 -21.03
C SER A 317 6.69 -0.28 -21.32
N MET A 318 6.42 0.56 -20.34
CA MET A 318 5.49 1.69 -20.46
C MET A 318 6.05 2.87 -19.70
N GLN A 319 5.88 4.04 -20.28
CA GLN A 319 6.11 5.32 -19.62
C GLN A 319 4.94 6.23 -19.92
N GLY A 320 4.43 6.92 -18.91
CA GLY A 320 3.30 7.81 -19.14
C GLY A 320 2.97 8.71 -17.97
N ALA A 321 2.17 9.73 -18.28
CA ALA A 321 1.59 10.63 -17.32
C ALA A 321 0.08 10.72 -17.56
N LEU A 322 -0.70 10.66 -16.50
CA LEU A 322 -2.15 10.78 -16.51
C LEU A 322 -2.60 11.75 -15.45
N THR A 323 -3.38 12.73 -15.85
CA THR A 323 -4.10 13.63 -14.94
C THR A 323 -5.59 13.56 -15.24
N MET A 324 -6.39 13.21 -14.27
CA MET A 324 -7.84 13.17 -14.42
C MET A 324 -8.59 13.37 -13.10
N PRO A 325 -9.73 14.07 -13.09
CA PRO A 325 -10.64 14.09 -11.94
C PRO A 325 -11.48 12.81 -11.88
N TRP A 326 -11.92 12.41 -10.67
CA TRP A 326 -12.80 11.25 -10.50
C TRP A 326 -14.14 11.35 -11.19
N SER A 327 -14.56 12.57 -11.53
CA SER A 327 -15.77 12.81 -12.29
C SER A 327 -15.73 12.23 -13.71
N VAL A 328 -14.54 11.95 -14.26
CA VAL A 328 -14.36 11.18 -15.52
C VAL A 328 -14.99 9.80 -15.39
N LEU A 329 -14.73 9.09 -14.29
CA LEU A 329 -15.28 7.75 -14.02
C LEU A 329 -16.82 7.77 -13.86
N ARG A 330 -17.39 8.92 -13.52
CA ARG A 330 -18.84 9.16 -13.44
C ARG A 330 -19.40 9.75 -14.72
N SER A 331 -18.60 9.78 -15.79
CA SER A 331 -19.01 10.26 -17.12
C SER A 331 -19.42 11.72 -17.13
N ASP A 332 -18.76 12.60 -16.34
CA ASP A 332 -18.98 14.04 -16.39
C ASP A 332 -18.41 14.61 -17.71
N PRO A 333 -19.25 15.22 -18.59
CA PRO A 333 -18.81 15.75 -19.87
C PRO A 333 -17.75 16.85 -19.77
N LYS A 334 -17.69 17.55 -18.62
CA LYS A 334 -16.76 18.66 -18.39
C LYS A 334 -15.45 18.22 -17.72
N ALA A 335 -15.36 16.96 -17.33
CA ALA A 335 -14.16 16.41 -16.70
C ALA A 335 -12.98 16.46 -17.66
N GLY A 336 -11.90 17.11 -17.25
CA GLY A 336 -10.66 17.22 -18.01
C GLY A 336 -9.83 15.94 -17.93
N ILE A 337 -9.21 15.54 -19.05
CA ILE A 337 -8.25 14.44 -19.11
C ILE A 337 -7.00 14.94 -19.80
N GLU A 338 -5.85 14.63 -19.25
CA GLU A 338 -4.56 14.77 -19.89
C GLU A 338 -3.83 13.43 -19.76
N LEU A 339 -3.48 12.82 -20.90
CA LEU A 339 -2.81 11.54 -20.96
C LEU A 339 -1.70 11.58 -22.00
N THR A 340 -0.50 11.28 -21.55
CA THR A 340 0.65 10.99 -22.42
C THR A 340 1.17 9.60 -22.09
N MET A 341 1.30 8.73 -23.09
CA MET A 341 1.75 7.37 -22.89
C MET A 341 2.62 6.90 -24.06
N LYS A 342 3.73 6.26 -23.75
CA LYS A 342 4.54 5.48 -24.69
C LYS A 342 4.72 4.08 -24.12
N ALA A 343 4.33 3.08 -24.89
CA ALA A 343 4.39 1.70 -24.46
C ALA A 343 4.95 0.79 -25.55
N SER A 344 5.67 -0.22 -25.12
CA SER A 344 6.08 -1.36 -25.91
C SER A 344 5.51 -2.60 -25.24
N LEU A 345 4.47 -3.19 -25.83
CA LEU A 345 3.67 -4.23 -25.18
C LEU A 345 3.98 -5.60 -25.79
N GLY A 346 4.55 -6.48 -25.01
CA GLY A 346 4.77 -7.88 -25.38
C GLY A 346 3.44 -8.64 -25.47
N THR A 347 3.28 -9.44 -26.50
CA THR A 347 2.03 -10.19 -26.72
C THR A 347 1.71 -11.17 -25.61
N ARG A 348 2.74 -11.71 -24.92
CA ARG A 348 2.55 -12.57 -23.76
C ARG A 348 1.96 -11.82 -22.57
N ASP A 349 2.51 -10.65 -22.24
CA ASP A 349 2.02 -9.84 -21.11
C ASP A 349 0.61 -9.33 -21.39
N LEU A 350 0.35 -8.91 -22.65
CA LEU A 350 -1.01 -8.57 -23.08
C LEU A 350 -1.99 -9.73 -22.86
N LEU A 351 -1.58 -10.94 -23.20
CA LEU A 351 -2.43 -12.12 -22.98
C LEU A 351 -2.68 -12.37 -21.49
N LEU A 352 -1.65 -12.27 -20.67
CA LEU A 352 -1.77 -12.47 -19.21
C LEU A 352 -2.67 -11.42 -18.55
N LEU A 353 -2.48 -10.14 -18.88
CA LEU A 353 -3.19 -9.03 -18.25
C LEU A 353 -4.60 -8.83 -18.79
N SER A 354 -4.80 -9.01 -20.11
CA SER A 354 -6.09 -8.71 -20.75
C SER A 354 -7.09 -9.86 -20.72
N TYR A 355 -6.69 -11.04 -20.25
CA TYR A 355 -7.58 -12.20 -20.24
C TYR A 355 -8.83 -11.96 -19.40
N SER A 356 -8.70 -11.35 -18.24
CA SER A 356 -9.84 -10.98 -17.40
C SER A 356 -10.66 -9.84 -17.99
N ALA A 357 -9.97 -8.82 -18.56
CA ALA A 357 -10.62 -7.68 -19.21
C ALA A 357 -11.38 -8.05 -20.49
N LEU A 358 -11.04 -9.17 -21.11
CA LEU A 358 -11.69 -9.69 -22.31
C LEU A 358 -12.75 -10.77 -22.03
N ASP A 359 -13.19 -10.91 -20.78
CA ASP A 359 -14.23 -11.90 -20.43
C ASP A 359 -15.51 -11.68 -21.24
N ASP A 360 -15.88 -10.43 -21.47
CA ASP A 360 -17.04 -10.05 -22.29
C ASP A 360 -16.75 -10.01 -23.81
N LEU A 361 -15.51 -10.28 -24.21
CA LEU A 361 -15.05 -10.25 -25.61
C LEU A 361 -14.39 -11.57 -26.02
N PRO A 362 -15.15 -12.66 -26.18
CA PRO A 362 -14.59 -13.99 -26.46
C PRO A 362 -13.77 -14.06 -27.74
N GLU A 363 -14.09 -13.26 -28.75
CA GLU A 363 -13.33 -13.18 -30.00
C GLU A 363 -11.96 -12.53 -29.79
N GLY A 364 -11.86 -11.52 -28.88
CA GLY A 364 -10.61 -10.91 -28.48
C GLY A 364 -9.67 -11.90 -27.79
N LYS A 365 -10.18 -12.76 -26.90
CA LYS A 365 -9.40 -13.84 -26.28
C LYS A 365 -8.87 -14.86 -27.29
N LYS A 366 -9.72 -15.29 -28.21
CA LYS A 366 -9.32 -16.20 -29.30
C LYS A 366 -8.22 -15.59 -30.14
N LEU A 367 -8.36 -14.31 -30.50
CA LEU A 367 -7.38 -13.57 -31.27
C LEU A 367 -6.04 -13.50 -30.56
N LEU A 368 -5.98 -13.03 -29.30
CA LEU A 368 -4.74 -12.96 -28.50
C LEU A 368 -4.06 -14.33 -28.36
N THR A 369 -4.86 -15.36 -28.09
CA THR A 369 -4.35 -16.74 -28.03
C THR A 369 -3.76 -17.20 -29.36
N ALA A 370 -4.43 -16.89 -30.47
CA ALA A 370 -3.96 -17.24 -31.80
C ALA A 370 -2.69 -16.49 -32.22
N ILE A 371 -2.60 -15.19 -31.88
CA ILE A 371 -1.41 -14.35 -32.07
C ILE A 371 -0.21 -14.97 -31.37
N THR A 372 -0.38 -15.32 -30.10
CA THR A 372 0.69 -15.90 -29.26
C THR A 372 1.13 -17.27 -29.80
N ARG A 373 0.20 -18.13 -30.18
CA ARG A 373 0.50 -19.47 -30.75
C ARG A 373 1.20 -19.40 -32.11
N ARG A 374 0.91 -18.40 -32.92
CA ARG A 374 1.49 -18.21 -34.28
C ARG A 374 2.79 -17.42 -34.27
N GLN A 375 3.35 -17.15 -33.08
CA GLN A 375 4.63 -16.44 -32.90
C GLN A 375 4.69 -15.05 -33.57
N LEU A 376 3.57 -14.33 -33.62
CA LEU A 376 3.57 -12.90 -33.89
C LEU A 376 4.03 -12.16 -32.63
N LEU A 377 5.28 -12.46 -32.20
CA LEU A 377 5.80 -12.11 -30.89
C LEU A 377 6.47 -10.73 -30.83
N ALA A 378 6.52 -10.03 -31.97
CA ALA A 378 7.08 -8.68 -31.95
C ALA A 378 6.24 -7.76 -31.05
N PRO A 379 6.84 -6.97 -30.15
CA PRO A 379 6.09 -6.11 -29.28
C PRO A 379 5.33 -5.02 -30.05
N ILE A 380 4.12 -4.74 -29.61
CA ILE A 380 3.29 -3.67 -30.15
C ILE A 380 3.71 -2.37 -29.48
N ARG A 381 4.17 -1.40 -30.27
CA ARG A 381 4.51 -0.06 -29.77
C ARG A 381 3.31 0.85 -29.90
N LEU A 382 2.99 1.54 -28.84
CA LEU A 382 1.90 2.51 -28.75
C LEU A 382 2.48 3.85 -28.30
N SER A 383 2.02 4.93 -28.92
CA SER A 383 2.21 6.29 -28.44
C SER A 383 0.86 6.97 -28.43
N LEU A 384 0.47 7.55 -27.30
CA LEU A 384 -0.82 8.22 -27.16
C LEU A 384 -0.61 9.54 -26.44
N GLU A 385 -1.10 10.62 -27.05
CA GLU A 385 -1.16 11.95 -26.44
C GLU A 385 -2.52 12.53 -26.68
N THR A 386 -3.24 12.79 -25.58
CA THR A 386 -4.59 13.35 -25.64
C THR A 386 -4.81 14.32 -24.48
N HIS A 387 -5.55 15.37 -24.76
CA HIS A 387 -5.95 16.35 -23.74
C HIS A 387 -7.34 16.94 -24.05
N GLY A 388 -8.00 17.45 -23.05
CA GLY A 388 -9.31 18.06 -23.20
C GLY A 388 -10.31 17.56 -22.18
N THR A 389 -11.57 17.52 -22.58
CA THR A 389 -12.68 17.03 -21.75
C THR A 389 -13.44 15.92 -22.47
N LEU A 390 -14.31 15.19 -21.77
CA LEU A 390 -15.18 14.19 -22.42
C LEU A 390 -16.17 14.82 -23.42
N SER A 391 -16.43 16.13 -23.31
CA SER A 391 -17.22 16.88 -24.30
C SER A 391 -16.39 17.44 -25.46
N ALA A 392 -15.08 17.59 -25.31
CA ALA A 392 -14.18 18.11 -26.34
C ALA A 392 -12.76 17.57 -26.11
N LEU A 393 -12.44 16.44 -26.72
CA LEU A 393 -11.15 15.77 -26.61
C LEU A 393 -10.32 16.01 -27.87
N GLU A 394 -9.07 16.39 -27.68
CA GLU A 394 -8.08 16.47 -28.74
C GLU A 394 -7.14 15.27 -28.65
N LEU A 395 -6.98 14.56 -29.77
CA LEU A 395 -6.06 13.48 -29.98
C LEU A 395 -4.87 13.99 -30.78
N SER A 396 -3.84 14.45 -30.06
CA SER A 396 -2.64 15.03 -30.66
C SER A 396 -1.79 13.96 -31.33
N GLU A 397 -1.74 12.78 -30.74
CA GLU A 397 -1.03 11.61 -31.26
C GLU A 397 -1.71 10.32 -30.79
N ALA A 398 -1.92 9.38 -31.70
CA ALA A 398 -2.24 7.98 -31.39
C ALA A 398 -1.60 7.09 -32.45
N ASP A 399 -0.38 6.67 -32.14
CA ASP A 399 0.42 5.85 -33.03
C ASP A 399 0.47 4.41 -32.52
N LEU A 400 0.21 3.47 -33.43
CA LEU A 400 0.37 2.04 -33.22
C LEU A 400 1.37 1.52 -34.25
N HIS A 401 2.40 0.84 -33.77
CA HIS A 401 3.38 0.19 -34.61
C HIS A 401 3.58 -1.27 -34.20
N TRP A 402 3.02 -2.18 -34.99
CA TRP A 402 3.27 -3.61 -34.86
C TRP A 402 4.21 -4.04 -36.00
N PRO A 403 5.48 -4.36 -35.74
CA PRO A 403 6.46 -4.65 -36.77
C PRO A 403 5.98 -5.72 -37.76
N ASP A 404 6.19 -5.48 -39.05
CA ASP A 404 5.78 -6.32 -40.18
C ASP A 404 4.25 -6.54 -40.35
N VAL A 405 3.43 -6.05 -39.42
CA VAL A 405 1.97 -6.21 -39.45
C VAL A 405 1.30 -4.92 -39.87
N VAL A 406 1.43 -3.86 -39.07
CA VAL A 406 0.77 -2.59 -39.33
C VAL A 406 1.44 -1.44 -38.58
N ARG A 407 1.47 -0.27 -39.23
CA ARG A 407 1.73 1.00 -38.60
C ARG A 407 0.53 1.91 -38.84
N LEU A 408 -0.05 2.47 -37.82
CA LEU A 408 -1.18 3.38 -37.90
C LEU A 408 -0.88 4.63 -37.09
N SER A 409 -1.26 5.80 -37.60
CA SER A 409 -1.23 7.06 -36.90
C SER A 409 -2.60 7.72 -37.00
N LEU A 410 -3.18 8.11 -35.91
CA LEU A 410 -4.48 8.74 -35.82
C LEU A 410 -4.34 10.07 -35.06
N LYS A 411 -4.89 11.14 -35.65
CA LYS A 411 -4.91 12.49 -35.04
C LYS A 411 -6.25 13.14 -35.29
N GLY A 412 -6.67 14.02 -34.40
CA GLY A 412 -7.89 14.77 -34.60
C GLY A 412 -8.59 15.20 -33.33
N HIS A 413 -9.82 15.57 -33.45
CA HIS A 413 -10.64 16.01 -32.32
C HIS A 413 -11.99 15.29 -32.32
N LEU A 414 -12.49 15.07 -31.12
CA LEU A 414 -13.78 14.44 -30.87
C LEU A 414 -14.57 15.27 -29.88
N THR A 415 -15.87 15.41 -30.12
CA THR A 415 -16.78 16.12 -29.22
C THR A 415 -17.92 15.21 -28.79
N SER A 416 -18.46 15.44 -27.59
CA SER A 416 -19.60 14.67 -27.04
C SER A 416 -19.36 13.18 -27.03
N LEU A 417 -18.20 12.72 -26.52
CA LEU A 417 -17.76 11.32 -26.53
C LEU A 417 -18.78 10.35 -25.91
N LEU A 418 -19.50 10.82 -24.89
CA LEU A 418 -20.45 10.00 -24.13
C LEU A 418 -21.84 9.88 -24.77
N ASP A 419 -22.16 10.77 -25.70
CA ASP A 419 -23.45 10.77 -26.38
C ASP A 419 -23.27 10.33 -27.83
N GLU A 420 -23.65 9.10 -28.12
CA GLU A 420 -23.50 8.53 -29.44
C GLU A 420 -24.20 9.32 -30.54
N HIS A 421 -25.39 9.89 -30.25
CA HIS A 421 -26.17 10.67 -31.20
C HIS A 421 -25.68 12.11 -31.40
N ARG A 422 -24.88 12.63 -30.46
CA ARG A 422 -24.26 13.97 -30.54
C ARG A 422 -22.79 13.93 -30.87
N ARG A 423 -22.18 12.76 -30.82
CA ARG A 423 -20.76 12.58 -31.10
C ARG A 423 -20.40 13.19 -32.44
N SER A 424 -19.41 14.07 -32.45
CA SER A 424 -18.95 14.73 -33.67
C SER A 424 -17.44 14.91 -33.60
N GLY A 425 -16.80 15.08 -34.75
CA GLY A 425 -15.36 15.25 -34.80
C GLY A 425 -14.77 14.91 -36.16
N ARG A 426 -13.47 15.06 -36.23
CA ARG A 426 -12.69 14.69 -37.42
C ARG A 426 -11.44 13.98 -36.99
N LEU A 427 -11.21 12.83 -37.58
CA LEU A 427 -10.03 12.01 -37.36
C LEU A 427 -9.31 11.83 -38.70
N ARG A 428 -7.99 12.03 -38.69
CA ARG A 428 -7.10 11.79 -39.80
C ARG A 428 -6.32 10.52 -39.52
N LEU A 429 -6.40 9.56 -40.43
CA LEU A 429 -5.70 8.29 -40.38
C LEU A 429 -4.60 8.25 -41.46
N THR A 430 -3.41 7.85 -41.05
CA THR A 430 -2.34 7.43 -41.98
C THR A 430 -1.77 6.10 -41.51
N GLY A 431 -1.29 5.29 -42.45
CA GLY A 431 -0.73 4.01 -42.05
C GLY A 431 -0.03 3.25 -43.15
N GLN A 432 0.58 2.14 -42.77
CA GLN A 432 1.21 1.17 -43.64
C GLN A 432 0.85 -0.23 -43.18
N VAL A 433 0.55 -1.10 -44.14
CA VAL A 433 0.28 -2.51 -43.89
C VAL A 433 1.49 -3.31 -44.31
N GLY A 434 1.99 -4.16 -43.41
CA GLY A 434 3.18 -4.98 -43.61
C GLY A 434 2.86 -6.39 -44.07
N ALA A 435 3.91 -7.16 -44.38
CA ALA A 435 3.83 -8.49 -44.98
C ALA A 435 3.06 -9.53 -44.16
N LYS A 436 3.04 -9.36 -42.79
CA LYS A 436 2.33 -10.27 -41.89
C LYS A 436 0.87 -9.90 -41.67
N ALA A 437 0.36 -8.85 -42.32
CA ALA A 437 -1.04 -8.44 -42.15
C ALA A 437 -2.02 -9.51 -42.64
N GLN A 438 -1.69 -10.23 -43.74
CA GLN A 438 -2.49 -11.36 -44.21
C GLN A 438 -2.56 -12.48 -43.16
N THR A 439 -1.49 -12.73 -42.44
CA THR A 439 -1.49 -13.70 -41.33
C THR A 439 -2.44 -13.25 -40.23
N LEU A 440 -2.41 -11.99 -39.87
CA LEU A 440 -3.33 -11.43 -38.88
C LEU A 440 -4.78 -11.54 -39.35
N LEU A 441 -5.07 -11.17 -40.61
CA LEU A 441 -6.41 -11.30 -41.19
C LEU A 441 -6.91 -12.74 -41.10
N SER A 442 -6.05 -13.73 -41.42
CA SER A 442 -6.40 -15.14 -41.30
C SER A 442 -6.73 -15.63 -39.89
N LEU A 443 -6.27 -14.91 -38.86
CA LEU A 443 -6.57 -15.20 -37.46
C LEU A 443 -7.87 -14.53 -37.02
N VAL A 444 -8.12 -13.30 -37.47
CA VAL A 444 -9.30 -12.50 -37.09
C VAL A 444 -10.53 -12.98 -37.85
N SER A 445 -10.42 -13.15 -39.17
CA SER A 445 -11.50 -13.58 -40.04
C SER A 445 -10.96 -14.52 -41.12
N PRO A 446 -10.95 -15.84 -40.85
CA PRO A 446 -10.50 -16.83 -41.82
C PRO A 446 -11.29 -16.82 -43.12
N GLU A 447 -12.56 -16.41 -43.08
CA GLU A 447 -13.43 -16.31 -44.28
C GLU A 447 -12.97 -15.17 -45.20
N LEU A 448 -12.78 -13.97 -44.63
CA LEU A 448 -12.27 -12.82 -45.37
C LEU A 448 -10.86 -13.09 -45.91
N ALA A 449 -10.03 -13.80 -45.18
CA ALA A 449 -8.67 -14.11 -45.62
C ALA A 449 -8.61 -15.11 -46.79
N ARG A 450 -9.67 -15.89 -47.05
CA ARG A 450 -9.79 -16.75 -48.21
C ARG A 450 -10.18 -15.96 -49.46
N ASP A 451 -11.07 -14.98 -49.27
CA ASP A 451 -11.66 -14.23 -50.41
C ASP A 451 -10.80 -13.00 -50.76
N TYR A 452 -10.03 -12.48 -49.85
CA TYR A 452 -9.24 -11.26 -50.03
C TYR A 452 -7.77 -11.48 -49.66
N MET A 453 -6.89 -11.02 -50.54
CA MET A 453 -5.45 -10.94 -50.27
C MET A 453 -5.07 -9.48 -49.97
N ILE A 454 -4.44 -9.26 -48.87
CA ILE A 454 -3.93 -7.93 -48.47
C ILE A 454 -2.61 -7.69 -49.23
N PRO A 455 -2.55 -6.69 -50.12
CA PRO A 455 -1.30 -6.32 -50.76
C PRO A 455 -0.30 -5.78 -49.74
N SER A 456 0.99 -6.05 -49.94
CA SER A 456 2.03 -5.61 -49.02
C SER A 456 3.34 -5.30 -49.78
N PRO A 457 3.94 -4.11 -49.55
CA PRO A 457 3.50 -3.06 -48.63
C PRO A 457 2.36 -2.20 -49.21
N MET A 458 1.37 -1.87 -48.40
CA MET A 458 0.27 -0.98 -48.74
C MET A 458 0.24 0.24 -47.84
N THR A 459 0.08 1.43 -48.40
CA THR A 459 -0.12 2.65 -47.60
C THR A 459 -1.60 2.98 -47.49
N LEU A 460 -2.00 3.39 -46.29
CA LEU A 460 -3.35 3.83 -45.94
C LEU A 460 -3.35 5.31 -45.63
N SER A 461 -4.32 6.04 -46.11
CA SER A 461 -4.57 7.42 -45.71
C SER A 461 -6.04 7.74 -45.79
N GLY A 462 -6.55 8.63 -44.95
CA GLY A 462 -7.92 9.03 -45.03
C GLY A 462 -8.36 9.92 -43.88
N GLU A 463 -9.60 10.35 -43.99
CA GLU A 463 -10.27 11.13 -42.97
C GLU A 463 -11.62 10.49 -42.62
N VAL A 464 -11.95 10.51 -41.35
CA VAL A 464 -13.26 10.13 -40.84
C VAL A 464 -13.91 11.38 -40.26
N ASP A 465 -14.97 11.83 -40.88
CA ASP A 465 -15.80 12.95 -40.38
C ASP A 465 -17.00 12.34 -39.66
N ILE A 466 -17.15 12.72 -38.39
CA ILE A 466 -18.23 12.24 -37.54
C ILE A 466 -19.18 13.38 -37.30
N ARG A 467 -20.44 13.23 -37.61
CA ARG A 467 -21.48 14.24 -37.41
C ARG A 467 -22.72 13.62 -36.78
N ARG A 468 -22.99 13.97 -35.53
CA ARG A 468 -24.16 13.48 -34.79
C ARG A 468 -24.30 11.95 -34.84
N GLY A 469 -23.19 11.25 -34.56
CA GLY A 469 -23.15 9.78 -34.57
C GLY A 469 -23.09 9.13 -35.95
N VAL A 470 -23.12 9.89 -37.04
CA VAL A 470 -22.93 9.38 -38.40
C VAL A 470 -21.47 9.49 -38.79
N TYR A 471 -20.87 8.41 -39.16
CA TYR A 471 -19.47 8.29 -39.58
C TYR A 471 -19.37 8.33 -41.11
N LYS A 472 -18.63 9.27 -41.66
CA LYS A 472 -18.28 9.37 -43.05
C LYS A 472 -16.81 9.13 -43.23
N GLY A 473 -16.42 8.03 -43.87
CA GLY A 473 -15.02 7.69 -44.13
C GLY A 473 -14.67 7.94 -45.62
N ASP A 474 -13.54 8.61 -45.84
CA ASP A 474 -12.85 8.68 -47.14
C ASP A 474 -11.47 8.07 -46.96
N LEU A 475 -11.32 6.78 -47.26
CA LEU A 475 -10.10 6.00 -47.05
C LEU A 475 -9.48 5.70 -48.43
N LYS A 476 -8.17 5.88 -48.55
CA LYS A 476 -7.36 5.57 -49.72
C LYS A 476 -6.30 4.55 -49.33
N ALA A 477 -6.23 3.50 -50.12
CA ALA A 477 -5.19 2.50 -50.05
C ALA A 477 -4.39 2.51 -51.39
N VAL A 478 -3.06 2.52 -51.26
CA VAL A 478 -2.15 2.59 -52.43
C VAL A 478 -1.07 1.54 -52.28
N GLU A 479 -0.91 0.74 -53.35
CA GLU A 479 0.18 -0.23 -53.51
C GLU A 479 0.75 -0.10 -54.93
N GLY A 480 2.02 0.28 -55.05
CA GLY A 480 2.67 0.51 -56.34
C GLY A 480 1.86 1.48 -57.21
N SER A 481 1.36 1.01 -58.34
CA SER A 481 0.47 1.78 -59.23
C SER A 481 -1.03 1.58 -58.93
N GLY A 482 -1.38 0.62 -58.03
CA GLY A 482 -2.75 0.31 -57.65
C GLY A 482 -3.28 1.28 -56.63
N ARG A 483 -4.53 1.77 -56.83
CA ARG A 483 -5.22 2.66 -55.87
C ARG A 483 -6.63 2.15 -55.64
N VAL A 484 -7.02 2.09 -54.40
CA VAL A 484 -8.39 1.79 -53.98
C VAL A 484 -8.86 2.95 -53.08
N ALA A 485 -10.04 3.48 -53.37
CA ALA A 485 -10.70 4.48 -52.58
C ALA A 485 -12.03 3.92 -52.07
N LEU A 486 -12.19 3.94 -50.75
CA LEU A 486 -13.41 3.49 -50.06
C LEU A 486 -14.10 4.72 -49.48
N LYS A 487 -15.35 4.97 -49.90
CA LYS A 487 -16.21 5.99 -49.28
C LYS A 487 -17.42 5.28 -48.70
N GLY A 488 -17.63 5.47 -47.41
CA GLY A 488 -18.70 4.79 -46.68
C GLY A 488 -19.39 5.70 -45.67
N HIS A 489 -20.62 5.32 -45.35
CA HIS A 489 -21.41 5.89 -44.26
C HIS A 489 -21.78 4.72 -43.35
N PHE A 490 -21.58 4.93 -42.03
CA PHE A 490 -21.95 3.96 -40.99
C PHE A 490 -22.79 4.65 -39.95
#